data_c8baa02cd9855ebcf113c231f37be23d
#
_entry.id   c8baa02cd9855ebcf113c231f37be23d
#
_cell.length_a   1.000
_cell.length_b   1.000
_cell.length_c   1.000
_cell.angle_alpha   90.00
_cell.angle_beta   90.00
_cell.angle_gamma   90.00
#
_symmetry.space_group_name_H-M   'P 1'
#
loop_
_entity.id
_entity.type
_entity.pdbx_description
1 polymer ?
#
loop_
_entity_poly.entity_id
_entity_poly.type
_entity_poly.pdbx_seq_one_letter_code
_entity_poly.pdbx_strand_id
1 'polypeptide(L)'
;MDINNKFLDHAYGYDDVSIVPGEFTINPELADTKFKIQELEFDIPVLASAMDAVVSPEFAINFNSKGGLAVLNLEGIYTKYNDYIEPLESVISAKENESTSIMQKVYSKDIDENLVAERVKEIKEKSSICAVSVTPANTKRLSPIAIEAGADIIVVQSTVTTPRHFSKSITGLNMSDLKKQIKIPLIVGNCVSYNVALEFMNTGVDGILVGVGPGAACTTREVTGLGVPQVTATMDCSLARDTYFKETGRYVSIITDGGIRTGGDFCKSFASGADAVMIGTPLAQTHEAPGKGFNWGMATPDPALPRGTRVSVGSKWGLDILLNGPSSTSDGTQNFMGALKNCMGFIGAYSIK
;
A
#
# COMPACT_ATOMS: atom_id res chain seq x y z
N MET A 1 29.13 18.51 -9.61
CA MET A 1 27.92 18.35 -10.48
C MET A 1 27.84 19.61 -11.31
N ASP A 2 27.97 19.47 -12.61
CA ASP A 2 27.88 20.58 -13.53
C ASP A 2 26.40 21.04 -13.61
N ILE A 3 26.10 22.19 -13.08
CA ILE A 3 24.72 22.72 -12.96
C ILE A 3 24.16 23.12 -14.33
N ASN A 4 24.99 23.21 -15.35
CA ASN A 4 24.64 23.75 -16.66
C ASN A 4 23.93 22.77 -17.63
N ASN A 5 23.71 21.50 -17.24
CA ASN A 5 23.09 20.48 -18.10
C ASN A 5 22.00 19.67 -17.38
N LYS A 6 21.19 20.30 -16.54
CA LYS A 6 19.97 19.64 -16.03
C LYS A 6 18.86 19.71 -17.08
N PHE A 7 18.67 18.63 -17.80
CA PHE A 7 17.43 18.39 -18.54
C PHE A 7 16.37 17.88 -17.57
N LEU A 8 15.17 18.44 -17.66
CA LEU A 8 14.00 17.89 -16.97
C LEU A 8 13.36 16.89 -17.92
N ASP A 9 13.41 15.60 -17.55
CA ASP A 9 12.68 14.56 -18.25
C ASP A 9 11.19 14.68 -17.93
N HIS A 10 10.35 14.41 -18.93
CA HIS A 10 8.92 14.39 -18.72
C HIS A 10 8.52 13.15 -17.90
N ALA A 11 7.74 13.34 -16.84
CA ALA A 11 7.23 12.27 -16.01
C ALA A 11 5.70 12.17 -16.14
N TYR A 12 5.17 10.94 -16.19
CA TYR A 12 3.78 10.64 -16.49
C TYR A 12 3.03 10.09 -15.27
N GLY A 13 1.85 10.65 -15.04
CA GLY A 13 0.83 10.10 -14.14
C GLY A 13 -0.22 9.28 -14.90
N TYR A 14 -1.24 8.83 -14.18
CA TYR A 14 -2.32 8.06 -14.82
C TYR A 14 -3.14 8.87 -15.83
N ASP A 15 -3.26 10.19 -15.61
CA ASP A 15 -4.05 11.05 -16.50
C ASP A 15 -3.30 11.39 -17.80
N ASP A 16 -2.00 11.14 -17.86
CA ASP A 16 -1.13 11.51 -18.99
C ASP A 16 -1.03 10.41 -20.07
N VAL A 17 -1.44 9.18 -19.75
CA VAL A 17 -1.22 8.01 -20.64
C VAL A 17 -2.48 7.20 -20.83
N SER A 18 -2.49 6.41 -21.91
CA SER A 18 -3.48 5.36 -22.15
C SER A 18 -2.78 4.07 -22.60
N ILE A 19 -3.41 2.94 -22.34
CA ILE A 19 -2.92 1.63 -22.79
C ILE A 19 -3.30 1.44 -24.24
N VAL A 20 -2.32 1.08 -25.07
CA VAL A 20 -2.55 0.78 -26.49
C VAL A 20 -3.11 -0.63 -26.62
N PRO A 21 -4.22 -0.84 -27.39
CA PRO A 21 -4.71 -2.18 -27.69
C PRO A 21 -3.64 -3.08 -28.33
N GLY A 22 -3.68 -4.37 -28.02
CA GLY A 22 -2.75 -5.34 -28.57
C GLY A 22 -3.01 -5.67 -30.04
N GLU A 23 -2.06 -6.36 -30.68
CA GLU A 23 -2.21 -6.87 -32.05
C GLU A 23 -3.19 -8.04 -32.13
N PHE A 24 -3.46 -8.72 -31.01
CA PHE A 24 -4.46 -9.76 -30.86
C PHE A 24 -5.18 -9.61 -29.51
N THR A 25 -6.31 -10.27 -29.39
CA THR A 25 -7.13 -10.24 -28.18
C THR A 25 -7.37 -11.65 -27.66
N ILE A 26 -7.64 -11.76 -26.36
CA ILE A 26 -8.09 -13.00 -25.72
C ILE A 26 -9.39 -12.78 -24.98
N ASN A 27 -10.12 -13.85 -24.70
CA ASN A 27 -11.28 -13.75 -23.81
C ASN A 27 -10.84 -13.41 -22.38
N PRO A 28 -11.53 -12.51 -21.68
CA PRO A 28 -11.17 -12.10 -20.32
C PRO A 28 -11.04 -13.26 -19.30
N GLU A 29 -11.73 -14.37 -19.53
CA GLU A 29 -11.69 -15.57 -18.68
C GLU A 29 -10.32 -16.30 -18.75
N LEU A 30 -9.52 -16.04 -19.78
CA LEU A 30 -8.18 -16.61 -19.97
C LEU A 30 -7.10 -15.79 -19.24
N ALA A 31 -7.47 -14.61 -18.72
CA ALA A 31 -6.52 -13.74 -18.04
C ALA A 31 -6.32 -14.21 -16.57
N ASP A 32 -5.09 -14.61 -16.24
CA ASP A 32 -4.66 -14.91 -14.89
C ASP A 32 -4.22 -13.64 -14.16
N THR A 33 -4.98 -13.25 -13.16
CA THR A 33 -4.74 -12.05 -12.35
C THR A 33 -4.09 -12.33 -11.00
N LYS A 34 -3.63 -13.57 -10.78
CA LYS A 34 -3.04 -13.97 -9.50
C LYS A 34 -1.73 -13.24 -9.23
N PHE A 35 -1.55 -12.89 -7.97
CA PHE A 35 -0.33 -12.31 -7.44
C PHE A 35 0.39 -13.29 -6.52
N LYS A 36 1.72 -13.31 -6.59
CA LYS A 36 2.56 -14.14 -5.72
C LYS A 36 3.66 -13.31 -5.06
N ILE A 37 3.91 -13.60 -3.78
CA ILE A 37 5.09 -13.14 -3.06
C ILE A 37 5.70 -14.33 -2.30
N GLN A 38 6.88 -14.74 -2.69
CA GLN A 38 7.44 -16.06 -2.31
C GLN A 38 6.42 -17.17 -2.59
N GLU A 39 6.10 -18.00 -1.58
CA GLU A 39 5.16 -19.11 -1.70
C GLU A 39 3.69 -18.70 -1.48
N LEU A 40 3.43 -17.45 -1.13
CA LEU A 40 2.08 -16.97 -0.88
C LEU A 40 1.43 -16.51 -2.18
N GLU A 41 0.23 -17.03 -2.47
CA GLU A 41 -0.56 -16.70 -3.66
C GLU A 41 -1.87 -16.03 -3.26
N PHE A 42 -2.25 -15.01 -4.03
CA PHE A 42 -3.47 -14.23 -3.86
C PHE A 42 -4.27 -14.24 -5.17
N ASP A 43 -5.59 -14.41 -5.08
CA ASP A 43 -6.46 -14.47 -6.24
C ASP A 43 -6.62 -13.12 -6.94
N ILE A 44 -6.48 -12.03 -6.18
CA ILE A 44 -6.51 -10.67 -6.72
C ILE A 44 -5.23 -9.92 -6.34
N PRO A 45 -4.63 -9.14 -7.28
CA PRO A 45 -3.36 -8.47 -7.07
C PRO A 45 -3.54 -7.12 -6.33
N VAL A 46 -4.28 -7.14 -5.23
CA VAL A 46 -4.66 -5.94 -4.47
C VAL A 46 -4.28 -6.08 -3.00
N LEU A 47 -3.53 -5.09 -2.51
CA LEU A 47 -3.27 -4.88 -1.10
C LEU A 47 -4.14 -3.72 -0.59
N ALA A 48 -4.78 -3.90 0.56
CA ALA A 48 -5.44 -2.79 1.25
C ALA A 48 -4.40 -2.02 2.08
N SER A 49 -4.36 -0.69 1.87
CA SER A 49 -3.37 0.19 2.52
C SER A 49 -3.48 0.13 4.04
N ALA A 50 -2.32 0.12 4.71
CA ALA A 50 -2.20 0.10 6.16
C ALA A 50 -2.62 1.42 6.81
N MET A 51 -3.89 1.75 6.73
CA MET A 51 -4.51 2.97 7.22
C MET A 51 -5.69 2.60 8.11
N ASP A 52 -5.80 3.20 9.29
CA ASP A 52 -6.85 2.84 10.27
C ASP A 52 -8.27 3.11 9.77
N ALA A 53 -8.43 4.01 8.79
CA ALA A 53 -9.70 4.26 8.10
C ALA A 53 -10.05 3.19 7.07
N VAL A 54 -9.10 2.34 6.67
CA VAL A 54 -9.25 1.34 5.60
C VAL A 54 -9.25 -0.07 6.18
N VAL A 55 -8.28 -0.39 7.05
CA VAL A 55 -8.06 -1.74 7.55
C VAL A 55 -8.19 -1.79 9.06
N SER A 56 -9.26 -2.44 9.54
CA SER A 56 -9.41 -2.99 10.88
C SER A 56 -9.12 -4.50 10.86
N PRO A 57 -9.00 -5.18 12.02
CA PRO A 57 -8.92 -6.64 12.03
C PRO A 57 -10.11 -7.30 11.31
N GLU A 58 -11.34 -6.83 11.52
CA GLU A 58 -12.55 -7.33 10.85
C GLU A 58 -12.50 -7.10 9.34
N PHE A 59 -12.11 -5.88 8.89
CA PHE A 59 -11.93 -5.60 7.47
C PHE A 59 -10.87 -6.51 6.85
N ALA A 60 -9.75 -6.75 7.54
CA ALA A 60 -8.68 -7.62 7.05
C ALA A 60 -9.19 -9.05 6.81
N ILE A 61 -9.96 -9.61 7.74
CA ILE A 61 -10.56 -10.94 7.60
C ILE A 61 -11.50 -10.98 6.38
N ASN A 62 -12.37 -9.98 6.23
CA ASN A 62 -13.30 -9.90 5.11
C ASN A 62 -12.57 -9.73 3.77
N PHE A 63 -11.62 -8.80 3.68
CA PHE A 63 -10.87 -8.53 2.44
C PHE A 63 -10.02 -9.72 2.00
N ASN A 64 -9.34 -10.38 2.95
CA ASN A 64 -8.55 -11.58 2.67
C ASN A 64 -9.44 -12.72 2.16
N SER A 65 -10.68 -12.84 2.65
CA SER A 65 -11.64 -13.83 2.14
C SER A 65 -12.06 -13.60 0.68
N LYS A 66 -11.84 -12.39 0.15
CA LYS A 66 -12.06 -12.05 -1.26
C LYS A 66 -10.82 -12.30 -2.14
N GLY A 67 -9.77 -12.87 -1.57
CA GLY A 67 -8.54 -13.22 -2.28
C GLY A 67 -7.48 -12.11 -2.38
N GLY A 68 -7.69 -10.97 -1.72
CA GLY A 68 -6.72 -9.89 -1.59
C GLY A 68 -5.87 -10.00 -0.33
N LEU A 69 -5.06 -8.99 -0.06
CA LEU A 69 -4.21 -8.91 1.14
C LEU A 69 -4.43 -7.58 1.88
N ALA A 70 -5.08 -7.62 3.03
CA ALA A 70 -5.16 -6.44 3.88
C ALA A 70 -3.93 -6.32 4.78
N VAL A 71 -3.40 -5.10 4.91
CA VAL A 71 -2.23 -4.81 5.73
C VAL A 71 -2.67 -4.00 6.96
N LEU A 72 -2.57 -4.60 8.16
CA LEU A 72 -2.91 -3.92 9.40
C LEU A 72 -1.78 -2.98 9.85
N ASN A 73 -2.11 -1.75 10.21
CA ASN A 73 -1.17 -0.80 10.79
C ASN A 73 -0.89 -1.12 12.27
N LEU A 74 0.35 -1.51 12.61
CA LEU A 74 0.75 -1.81 14.01
C LEU A 74 0.98 -0.55 14.88
N GLU A 75 0.90 0.63 14.31
CA GLU A 75 1.13 1.90 15.02
C GLU A 75 -0.15 2.75 15.11
N GLY A 76 -1.27 2.15 14.74
CA GLY A 76 -2.57 2.78 14.66
C GLY A 76 -3.44 2.61 15.89
N ILE A 77 -4.71 2.96 15.74
CA ILE A 77 -5.73 2.94 16.80
C ILE A 77 -5.90 1.52 17.36
N TYR A 78 -5.86 0.50 16.52
CA TYR A 78 -6.14 -0.90 16.90
C TYR A 78 -5.10 -1.50 17.84
N THR A 79 -3.90 -0.96 17.87
CA THR A 79 -2.81 -1.41 18.77
C THR A 79 -2.52 -0.44 19.90
N LYS A 80 -3.25 0.68 19.95
CA LYS A 80 -3.16 1.67 21.03
C LYS A 80 -4.32 1.55 22.02
N TYR A 81 -5.45 1.03 21.58
CA TYR A 81 -6.67 0.93 22.36
C TYR A 81 -7.24 -0.48 22.33
N ASN A 82 -7.51 -1.03 23.51
CA ASN A 82 -8.21 -2.31 23.61
C ASN A 82 -9.64 -2.17 23.07
N ASP A 83 -10.39 -1.20 23.61
CA ASP A 83 -11.62 -0.71 22.99
C ASP A 83 -11.28 0.45 22.04
N TYR A 84 -11.24 0.15 20.76
CA TYR A 84 -10.89 1.10 19.69
C TYR A 84 -12.10 1.81 19.09
N ILE A 85 -13.33 1.44 19.49
CA ILE A 85 -14.56 2.00 18.90
C ILE A 85 -14.68 3.48 19.23
N GLU A 86 -14.59 3.87 20.51
CA GLU A 86 -14.71 5.26 20.91
C GLU A 86 -13.61 6.17 20.30
N PRO A 87 -12.30 5.81 20.33
CA PRO A 87 -11.28 6.57 19.64
C PRO A 87 -11.51 6.72 18.14
N LEU A 88 -11.94 5.65 17.46
CA LEU A 88 -12.25 5.67 16.04
C LEU A 88 -13.42 6.60 15.72
N GLU A 89 -14.52 6.47 16.45
CA GLU A 89 -15.71 7.34 16.30
C GLU A 89 -15.40 8.80 16.61
N SER A 90 -14.50 9.08 17.55
CA SER A 90 -14.07 10.45 17.85
C SER A 90 -13.37 11.11 16.65
N VAL A 91 -12.58 10.33 15.90
CA VAL A 91 -11.95 10.81 14.65
C VAL A 91 -13.00 10.99 13.55
N ILE A 92 -13.91 10.03 13.39
CA ILE A 92 -14.95 10.05 12.35
C ILE A 92 -15.90 11.22 12.53
N SER A 93 -16.39 11.43 13.77
CA SER A 93 -17.39 12.45 14.09
C SER A 93 -16.82 13.85 14.32
N ALA A 94 -15.48 14.00 14.31
CA ALA A 94 -14.81 15.27 14.50
C ALA A 94 -15.27 16.33 13.50
N LYS A 95 -15.47 17.56 13.94
CA LYS A 95 -15.65 18.70 13.05
C LYS A 95 -14.37 18.96 12.25
N GLU A 96 -14.48 19.50 11.07
CA GLU A 96 -13.34 19.72 10.17
C GLU A 96 -12.21 20.53 10.85
N ASN A 97 -12.56 21.60 11.53
CA ASN A 97 -11.61 22.47 12.25
C ASN A 97 -11.00 21.85 13.51
N GLU A 98 -11.54 20.73 14.01
CA GLU A 98 -11.09 20.02 15.21
C GLU A 98 -10.41 18.69 14.88
N SER A 99 -10.58 18.20 13.67
CA SER A 99 -10.17 16.85 13.27
C SER A 99 -8.68 16.57 13.49
N THR A 100 -7.81 17.52 13.14
CA THR A 100 -6.36 17.38 13.32
C THR A 100 -5.99 17.26 14.81
N SER A 101 -6.54 18.09 15.68
CA SER A 101 -6.24 18.05 17.11
C SER A 101 -6.77 16.78 17.79
N ILE A 102 -7.94 16.30 17.37
CA ILE A 102 -8.51 15.03 17.85
C ILE A 102 -7.63 13.87 17.39
N MET A 103 -7.24 13.84 16.13
CA MET A 103 -6.34 12.81 15.61
C MET A 103 -5.00 12.80 16.36
N GLN A 104 -4.38 13.95 16.56
CA GLN A 104 -3.13 14.06 17.30
C GLN A 104 -3.29 13.52 18.73
N LYS A 105 -4.40 13.83 19.42
CA LYS A 105 -4.71 13.30 20.74
C LYS A 105 -4.88 11.78 20.73
N VAL A 106 -5.64 11.25 19.78
CA VAL A 106 -5.88 9.80 19.65
C VAL A 106 -4.57 9.06 19.37
N TYR A 107 -3.75 9.57 18.45
CA TYR A 107 -2.50 8.91 18.07
C TYR A 107 -1.33 9.15 19.01
N SER A 108 -1.44 10.09 20.01
CA SER A 108 -0.40 10.32 21.01
C SER A 108 -0.28 9.22 22.06
N LYS A 109 -1.28 8.34 22.19
CA LYS A 109 -1.21 7.18 23.07
C LYS A 109 -0.12 6.22 22.58
N ASP A 110 0.60 5.62 23.55
CA ASP A 110 1.63 4.62 23.24
C ASP A 110 1.03 3.34 22.63
N ILE A 111 1.82 2.66 21.84
CA ILE A 111 1.47 1.34 21.30
C ILE A 111 1.56 0.32 22.44
N ASP A 112 0.52 -0.47 22.60
CA ASP A 112 0.48 -1.61 23.52
C ASP A 112 0.94 -2.88 22.75
N GLU A 113 2.07 -3.43 23.18
CA GLU A 113 2.67 -4.61 22.55
C GLU A 113 1.80 -5.88 22.70
N ASN A 114 1.00 -5.97 23.77
CA ASN A 114 0.04 -7.06 23.92
C ASN A 114 -1.05 -6.97 22.86
N LEU A 115 -1.56 -5.75 22.60
CA LEU A 115 -2.55 -5.53 21.56
C LEU A 115 -2.00 -5.84 20.17
N VAL A 116 -0.70 -5.61 19.91
CA VAL A 116 -0.08 -6.04 18.64
C VAL A 116 -0.24 -7.55 18.45
N ALA A 117 0.12 -8.34 19.47
CA ALA A 117 -0.02 -9.78 19.41
C ALA A 117 -1.50 -10.23 19.31
N GLU A 118 -2.39 -9.59 20.07
CA GLU A 118 -3.83 -9.91 20.06
C GLU A 118 -4.47 -9.66 18.70
N ARG A 119 -4.21 -8.52 18.05
CA ARG A 119 -4.78 -8.18 16.72
C ARG A 119 -4.27 -9.10 15.63
N VAL A 120 -2.99 -9.50 15.68
CA VAL A 120 -2.45 -10.50 14.75
C VAL A 120 -3.15 -11.84 14.93
N LYS A 121 -3.29 -12.33 16.17
CA LYS A 121 -3.99 -13.57 16.47
C LYS A 121 -5.47 -13.53 16.04
N GLU A 122 -6.17 -12.42 16.30
CA GLU A 122 -7.56 -12.21 15.90
C GLU A 122 -7.74 -12.38 14.37
N ILE A 123 -6.82 -11.84 13.58
CA ILE A 123 -6.84 -12.02 12.13
C ILE A 123 -6.52 -13.47 11.77
N LYS A 124 -5.47 -14.04 12.35
CA LYS A 124 -5.01 -15.41 12.03
C LYS A 124 -6.03 -16.49 12.38
N GLU A 125 -6.82 -16.31 13.43
CA GLU A 125 -7.87 -17.27 13.82
C GLU A 125 -8.99 -17.40 12.78
N LYS A 126 -9.23 -16.34 12.00
CA LYS A 126 -10.34 -16.26 11.04
C LYS A 126 -9.89 -16.10 9.58
N SER A 127 -8.61 -15.85 9.36
CA SER A 127 -7.98 -15.69 8.04
C SER A 127 -6.74 -16.55 7.96
N SER A 128 -6.50 -17.18 6.80
CA SER A 128 -5.29 -17.98 6.57
C SER A 128 -4.01 -17.15 6.54
N ILE A 129 -4.14 -15.84 6.35
CA ILE A 129 -3.00 -14.92 6.16
C ILE A 129 -3.18 -13.65 6.99
N CYS A 130 -2.06 -13.11 7.53
CA CYS A 130 -2.00 -11.84 8.22
C CYS A 130 -0.77 -11.06 7.76
N ALA A 131 -0.99 -9.87 7.18
CA ALA A 131 0.05 -8.91 6.87
C ALA A 131 -0.06 -7.69 7.78
N VAL A 132 1.09 -7.19 8.24
CA VAL A 132 1.16 -6.05 9.14
C VAL A 132 2.16 -5.01 8.65
N SER A 133 1.90 -3.74 8.94
CA SER A 133 2.79 -2.63 8.60
C SER A 133 3.35 -1.97 9.85
N VAL A 134 4.62 -1.57 9.74
CA VAL A 134 5.37 -0.90 10.79
C VAL A 134 6.33 0.11 10.17
N THR A 135 6.57 1.25 10.85
CA THR A 135 7.58 2.20 10.40
C THR A 135 9.01 1.68 10.65
N PRO A 136 10.02 2.18 9.90
CA PRO A 136 11.41 1.82 10.15
C PRO A 136 11.85 2.00 11.61
N ALA A 137 11.32 3.01 12.30
CA ALA A 137 11.67 3.31 13.70
C ALA A 137 11.22 2.22 14.68
N ASN A 138 10.05 1.64 14.45
CA ASN A 138 9.44 0.65 15.34
C ASN A 138 9.64 -0.82 14.89
N THR A 139 10.25 -1.03 13.72
CA THR A 139 10.41 -2.38 13.12
C THR A 139 11.11 -3.36 14.07
N LYS A 140 12.23 -2.96 14.67
CA LYS A 140 13.00 -3.84 15.57
C LYS A 140 12.21 -4.23 16.82
N ARG A 141 11.29 -3.38 17.26
CA ARG A 141 10.46 -3.60 18.46
C ARG A 141 9.22 -4.44 18.14
N LEU A 142 8.48 -4.09 17.10
CA LEU A 142 7.14 -4.64 16.86
C LEU A 142 7.15 -5.87 15.94
N SER A 143 8.11 -5.98 14.99
CA SER A 143 8.11 -7.12 14.05
C SER A 143 8.30 -8.48 14.73
N PRO A 144 9.18 -8.64 15.75
CA PRO A 144 9.29 -9.94 16.45
C PRO A 144 7.98 -10.36 17.11
N ILE A 145 7.29 -9.42 17.75
CA ILE A 145 6.00 -9.67 18.43
C ILE A 145 4.95 -10.13 17.42
N ALA A 146 4.84 -9.42 16.29
CA ALA A 146 3.88 -9.77 15.25
C ALA A 146 4.18 -11.15 14.62
N ILE A 147 5.46 -11.46 14.37
CA ILE A 147 5.88 -12.75 13.81
C ILE A 147 5.58 -13.89 14.79
N GLU A 148 5.89 -13.72 16.08
CA GLU A 148 5.58 -14.70 17.12
C GLU A 148 4.07 -14.93 17.27
N ALA A 149 3.28 -13.86 17.07
CA ALA A 149 1.82 -13.94 17.08
C ALA A 149 1.22 -14.59 15.81
N GLY A 150 2.03 -14.81 14.75
CA GLY A 150 1.63 -15.52 13.53
C GLY A 150 1.48 -14.64 12.29
N ALA A 151 2.06 -13.43 12.24
CA ALA A 151 2.08 -12.64 11.02
C ALA A 151 2.86 -13.36 9.91
N ASP A 152 2.32 -13.35 8.69
CA ASP A 152 2.89 -14.01 7.52
C ASP A 152 3.70 -13.05 6.64
N ILE A 153 3.43 -11.75 6.71
CA ILE A 153 4.11 -10.72 5.92
C ILE A 153 4.37 -9.49 6.81
N ILE A 154 5.60 -8.98 6.76
CA ILE A 154 5.94 -7.69 7.36
C ILE A 154 6.11 -6.65 6.25
N VAL A 155 5.45 -5.51 6.40
CA VAL A 155 5.58 -4.33 5.54
C VAL A 155 6.28 -3.23 6.33
N VAL A 156 7.51 -2.87 5.95
CA VAL A 156 8.23 -1.74 6.54
C VAL A 156 8.01 -0.52 5.67
N GLN A 157 7.21 0.41 6.15
CA GLN A 157 6.70 1.51 5.34
C GLN A 157 6.85 2.86 6.01
N SER A 158 7.28 3.87 5.24
CA SER A 158 7.16 5.28 5.58
C SER A 158 6.97 6.13 4.32
N THR A 159 6.75 7.44 4.47
CA THR A 159 6.53 8.36 3.32
C THR A 159 7.64 8.24 2.27
N VAL A 160 8.90 8.20 2.71
CA VAL A 160 10.08 7.91 1.89
C VAL A 160 11.00 7.02 2.70
N THR A 161 11.38 5.90 2.13
CA THR A 161 12.32 4.97 2.75
C THR A 161 13.49 4.71 1.79
N THR A 162 14.68 4.61 2.34
CA THR A 162 15.90 4.24 1.60
C THR A 162 16.72 3.23 2.40
N PRO A 163 17.50 2.36 1.76
CA PRO A 163 18.42 1.46 2.47
C PRO A 163 19.50 2.19 3.28
N ARG A 164 19.78 3.45 2.90
CA ARG A 164 20.82 4.30 3.51
C ARG A 164 20.15 5.42 4.30
N HIS A 165 19.88 5.19 5.57
CA HIS A 165 19.35 6.22 6.47
C HIS A 165 20.41 6.63 7.50
N PHE A 166 20.72 7.92 7.56
CA PHE A 166 21.66 8.49 8.52
C PHE A 166 20.90 9.20 9.63
N SER A 167 21.10 8.77 10.87
CA SER A 167 20.51 9.39 12.06
C SER A 167 21.60 9.72 13.07
N LYS A 168 21.43 10.83 13.82
CA LYS A 168 22.31 11.19 14.94
C LYS A 168 21.96 10.48 16.24
N SER A 169 20.70 10.07 16.40
CA SER A 169 20.15 9.60 17.68
C SER A 169 19.83 8.11 17.72
N ILE A 170 19.70 7.44 16.59
CA ILE A 170 19.29 6.02 16.51
C ILE A 170 20.18 5.35 15.47
N THR A 171 20.72 4.17 15.81
CA THR A 171 21.32 3.29 14.80
C THR A 171 20.27 2.96 13.76
N GLY A 172 20.43 3.48 12.54
CA GLY A 172 19.46 3.32 11.45
C GLY A 172 19.10 1.84 11.24
N LEU A 173 17.91 1.60 10.71
CA LEU A 173 17.48 0.27 10.34
C LEU A 173 18.34 -0.22 9.16
N ASN A 174 19.13 -1.29 9.36
CA ASN A 174 19.82 -1.96 8.28
C ASN A 174 18.91 -3.03 7.70
N MET A 175 18.44 -2.83 6.45
CA MET A 175 17.49 -3.73 5.80
C MET A 175 18.08 -5.13 5.56
N SER A 176 19.37 -5.25 5.25
CA SER A 176 20.03 -6.55 5.07
C SER A 176 20.07 -7.35 6.37
N ASP A 177 20.35 -6.69 7.50
CA ASP A 177 20.36 -7.36 8.80
C ASP A 177 18.94 -7.70 9.26
N LEU A 178 17.99 -6.83 8.99
CA LEU A 178 16.57 -7.10 9.24
C LEU A 178 16.11 -8.34 8.47
N LYS A 179 16.41 -8.42 7.16
CA LYS A 179 16.02 -9.57 6.32
C LYS A 179 16.65 -10.88 6.77
N LYS A 180 17.86 -10.85 7.32
CA LYS A 180 18.47 -12.06 7.92
C LYS A 180 17.69 -12.57 9.12
N GLN A 181 17.06 -11.69 9.89
CA GLN A 181 16.26 -12.03 11.07
C GLN A 181 14.83 -12.43 10.69
N ILE A 182 14.21 -11.73 9.73
CA ILE A 182 12.85 -11.99 9.26
C ILE A 182 12.87 -13.06 8.17
N LYS A 183 12.28 -14.23 8.45
CA LYS A 183 12.23 -15.37 7.51
C LYS A 183 10.98 -15.37 6.63
N ILE A 184 9.95 -14.67 7.03
CA ILE A 184 8.73 -14.45 6.24
C ILE A 184 8.94 -13.35 5.18
N PRO A 185 8.05 -13.19 4.20
CA PRO A 185 8.11 -12.12 3.22
C PRO A 185 8.24 -10.74 3.87
N LEU A 186 9.18 -9.96 3.35
CA LEU A 186 9.45 -8.58 3.77
C LEU A 186 9.22 -7.64 2.60
N ILE A 187 8.21 -6.79 2.72
CA ILE A 187 7.91 -5.71 1.78
C ILE A 187 8.45 -4.41 2.38
N VAL A 188 9.07 -3.57 1.55
CA VAL A 188 9.60 -2.27 2.02
C VAL A 188 9.17 -1.13 1.11
N GLY A 189 9.05 0.06 1.65
CA GLY A 189 8.76 1.27 0.88
C GLY A 189 8.45 2.47 1.78
N ASN A 190 8.19 3.61 1.17
CA ASN A 190 7.99 3.81 -0.26
C ASN A 190 9.24 4.39 -0.93
N CYS A 191 9.46 4.02 -2.17
CA CYS A 191 10.46 4.63 -3.04
C CYS A 191 9.86 4.90 -4.44
N VAL A 192 10.61 5.61 -5.30
CA VAL A 192 10.12 6.05 -6.61
C VAL A 192 11.19 6.02 -7.70
N SER A 193 12.37 5.50 -7.43
CA SER A 193 13.47 5.56 -8.39
C SER A 193 14.16 4.22 -8.58
N TYR A 194 14.66 3.99 -9.78
CA TYR A 194 15.42 2.82 -10.18
C TYR A 194 16.54 2.47 -9.17
N ASN A 195 17.39 3.45 -8.82
CA ASN A 195 18.55 3.19 -7.97
C ASN A 195 18.16 2.75 -6.55
N VAL A 196 17.16 3.39 -5.95
CA VAL A 196 16.70 3.04 -4.60
C VAL A 196 16.01 1.67 -4.59
N ALA A 197 15.21 1.38 -5.62
CA ALA A 197 14.58 0.08 -5.78
C ALA A 197 15.63 -1.04 -5.92
N LEU A 198 16.65 -0.84 -6.76
CA LEU A 198 17.74 -1.80 -6.95
C LEU A 198 18.54 -2.01 -5.64
N GLU A 199 18.83 -0.94 -4.91
CA GLU A 199 19.49 -1.06 -3.60
C GLU A 199 18.65 -1.87 -2.61
N PHE A 200 17.32 -1.66 -2.55
CA PHE A 200 16.44 -2.49 -1.72
C PHE A 200 16.47 -3.96 -2.14
N MET A 201 16.40 -4.26 -3.42
CA MET A 201 16.48 -5.65 -3.93
C MET A 201 17.78 -6.33 -3.47
N ASN A 202 18.89 -5.60 -3.50
CA ASN A 202 20.20 -6.09 -3.03
C ASN A 202 20.23 -6.36 -1.51
N THR A 203 19.32 -5.80 -0.71
CA THR A 203 19.20 -6.14 0.72
C THR A 203 18.47 -7.45 0.96
N GLY A 204 17.86 -8.04 -0.08
CA GLY A 204 17.16 -9.31 0.00
C GLY A 204 15.67 -9.21 0.35
N VAL A 205 15.04 -8.04 0.23
CA VAL A 205 13.58 -7.87 0.40
C VAL A 205 12.78 -8.62 -0.68
N ASP A 206 11.52 -8.87 -0.43
CA ASP A 206 10.67 -9.68 -1.30
C ASP A 206 9.67 -8.87 -2.11
N GLY A 207 9.40 -7.64 -1.68
CA GLY A 207 8.54 -6.69 -2.38
C GLY A 207 8.91 -5.25 -2.09
N ILE A 208 8.54 -4.36 -2.99
CA ILE A 208 8.78 -2.91 -2.90
C ILE A 208 7.49 -2.16 -3.14
N LEU A 209 7.12 -1.26 -2.19
CA LEU A 209 6.04 -0.30 -2.38
C LEU A 209 6.56 0.92 -3.13
N VAL A 210 5.88 1.25 -4.23
CA VAL A 210 6.28 2.32 -5.13
C VAL A 210 5.25 3.45 -5.12
N GLY A 211 5.67 4.63 -4.68
CA GLY A 211 4.83 5.83 -4.69
C GLY A 211 5.17 6.79 -3.56
N VAL A 212 5.33 8.06 -3.89
CA VAL A 212 5.52 9.16 -2.93
C VAL A 212 4.55 10.28 -3.28
N GLY A 213 3.57 10.49 -2.40
CA GLY A 213 2.59 11.55 -2.53
C GLY A 213 1.47 11.38 -3.56
N PRO A 214 1.17 10.20 -4.16
CA PRO A 214 0.11 10.10 -5.15
C PRO A 214 -1.29 9.97 -4.55
N GLY A 215 -1.41 9.59 -3.28
CA GLY A 215 -2.69 9.32 -2.62
C GLY A 215 -3.47 10.58 -2.26
N ALA A 216 -4.80 10.53 -2.34
CA ALA A 216 -5.68 11.66 -2.04
C ALA A 216 -5.61 12.13 -0.57
N ALA A 217 -5.28 11.25 0.37
CA ALA A 217 -5.07 11.60 1.78
C ALA A 217 -3.61 12.00 2.10
N CYS A 218 -2.72 11.97 1.10
CA CYS A 218 -1.32 12.31 1.28
C CYS A 218 -1.08 13.80 0.96
N THR A 219 -0.45 14.51 1.90
CA THR A 219 -0.09 15.92 1.76
C THR A 219 1.39 16.14 1.43
N THR A 220 2.13 15.08 1.14
CA THR A 220 3.59 15.16 0.95
C THR A 220 3.97 16.07 -0.20
N ARG A 221 3.26 16.00 -1.34
CA ARG A 221 3.57 16.83 -2.51
C ARG A 221 3.32 18.30 -2.24
N GLU A 222 2.22 18.64 -1.57
CA GLU A 222 1.84 20.00 -1.24
C GLU A 222 2.74 20.60 -0.17
N VAL A 223 3.13 19.81 0.84
CA VAL A 223 3.89 20.30 2.00
C VAL A 223 5.40 20.34 1.73
N THR A 224 5.93 19.33 1.02
CA THR A 224 7.38 19.17 0.85
C THR A 224 7.85 19.32 -0.59
N GLY A 225 6.94 19.34 -1.56
CA GLY A 225 7.26 19.31 -2.98
C GLY A 225 7.81 17.97 -3.49
N LEU A 226 7.85 16.92 -2.64
CA LEU A 226 8.39 15.62 -3.00
C LEU A 226 7.35 14.73 -3.64
N GLY A 227 7.70 14.12 -4.77
CA GLY A 227 6.86 13.15 -5.46
C GLY A 227 7.34 12.87 -6.87
N VAL A 228 6.92 11.74 -7.41
CA VAL A 228 7.10 11.36 -8.82
C VAL A 228 5.74 10.89 -9.35
N PRO A 229 5.33 11.28 -10.56
CA PRO A 229 4.13 10.76 -11.21
C PRO A 229 4.14 9.23 -11.28
N GLN A 230 3.01 8.60 -10.99
CA GLN A 230 2.98 7.20 -10.58
C GLN A 230 3.34 6.20 -11.69
N VAL A 231 3.00 6.51 -12.94
CA VAL A 231 3.38 5.67 -14.09
C VAL A 231 4.90 5.63 -14.22
N THR A 232 5.56 6.78 -14.23
CA THR A 232 7.03 6.86 -14.30
C THR A 232 7.69 6.17 -13.12
N ALA A 233 7.21 6.40 -11.88
CA ALA A 233 7.77 5.77 -10.69
C ALA A 233 7.68 4.23 -10.75
N THR A 234 6.54 3.70 -11.22
CA THR A 234 6.33 2.26 -11.36
C THR A 234 7.25 1.68 -12.45
N MET A 235 7.35 2.34 -13.60
CA MET A 235 8.23 1.90 -14.70
C MET A 235 9.70 1.88 -14.28
N ASP A 236 10.19 2.90 -13.60
CA ASP A 236 11.57 2.96 -13.10
C ASP A 236 11.87 1.81 -12.12
N CYS A 237 10.98 1.57 -11.16
CA CYS A 237 11.16 0.50 -10.19
C CYS A 237 11.00 -0.90 -10.82
N SER A 238 10.11 -1.07 -11.81
CA SER A 238 9.96 -2.33 -12.54
C SER A 238 11.18 -2.63 -13.41
N LEU A 239 11.78 -1.61 -14.03
CA LEU A 239 13.04 -1.78 -14.75
C LEU A 239 14.18 -2.22 -13.83
N ALA A 240 14.23 -1.69 -12.60
CA ALA A 240 15.19 -2.15 -11.58
C ALA A 240 14.98 -3.64 -11.23
N ARG A 241 13.71 -4.07 -11.07
CA ARG A 241 13.36 -5.48 -10.85
C ARG A 241 13.82 -6.37 -12.00
N ASP A 242 13.56 -5.96 -13.22
CA ASP A 242 13.91 -6.77 -14.40
C ASP A 242 15.43 -6.89 -14.56
N THR A 243 16.18 -5.81 -14.28
CA THR A 243 17.63 -5.83 -14.23
C THR A 243 18.12 -6.76 -13.12
N TYR A 244 17.60 -6.64 -11.91
CA TYR A 244 17.99 -7.46 -10.77
C TYR A 244 17.68 -8.94 -11.02
N PHE A 245 16.50 -9.25 -11.56
CA PHE A 245 16.10 -10.61 -11.91
C PHE A 245 17.01 -11.22 -12.96
N LYS A 246 17.37 -10.47 -14.00
CA LYS A 246 18.29 -10.91 -15.05
C LYS A 246 19.69 -11.24 -14.51
N GLU A 247 20.15 -10.47 -13.54
CA GLU A 247 21.48 -10.64 -12.95
C GLU A 247 21.55 -11.73 -11.88
N THR A 248 20.48 -11.90 -11.09
CA THR A 248 20.51 -12.77 -9.90
C THR A 248 19.59 -13.97 -9.97
N GLY A 249 18.62 -14.00 -10.90
CA GLY A 249 17.56 -15.00 -10.97
C GLY A 249 16.50 -14.84 -9.88
N ARG A 250 16.60 -13.80 -9.00
CA ARG A 250 15.65 -13.57 -7.90
C ARG A 250 14.63 -12.51 -8.29
N TYR A 251 13.35 -12.85 -8.18
CA TYR A 251 12.25 -11.94 -8.46
C TYR A 251 11.83 -11.18 -7.19
N VAL A 252 11.64 -9.86 -7.29
CA VAL A 252 11.16 -8.99 -6.22
C VAL A 252 9.93 -8.26 -6.72
N SER A 253 8.79 -8.41 -6.03
CA SER A 253 7.53 -7.85 -6.49
C SER A 253 7.49 -6.33 -6.39
N ILE A 254 6.99 -5.67 -7.44
CA ILE A 254 6.73 -4.24 -7.49
C ILE A 254 5.26 -4.00 -7.18
N ILE A 255 4.98 -3.26 -6.12
CA ILE A 255 3.63 -2.96 -5.64
C ILE A 255 3.41 -1.46 -5.77
N THR A 256 2.60 -1.06 -6.75
CA THR A 256 2.26 0.35 -6.95
C THR A 256 1.32 0.82 -5.85
N ASP A 257 1.75 1.83 -5.07
CA ASP A 257 1.02 2.32 -3.91
C ASP A 257 0.51 3.75 -4.11
N GLY A 258 -0.82 3.88 -4.11
CA GLY A 258 -1.54 5.14 -4.12
C GLY A 258 -1.83 5.73 -5.50
N GLY A 259 -2.74 6.71 -5.53
CA GLY A 259 -3.13 7.45 -6.74
C GLY A 259 -4.15 6.73 -7.62
N ILE A 260 -4.48 5.48 -7.35
CA ILE A 260 -5.46 4.68 -8.10
C ILE A 260 -6.86 5.06 -7.67
N ARG A 261 -7.69 5.52 -8.61
CA ARG A 261 -9.07 5.99 -8.39
C ARG A 261 -10.10 5.17 -9.15
N THR A 262 -9.69 4.63 -10.30
CA THR A 262 -10.55 3.96 -11.27
C THR A 262 -9.95 2.64 -11.74
N GLY A 263 -10.76 1.79 -12.37
CA GLY A 263 -10.28 0.60 -13.09
C GLY A 263 -9.25 0.92 -14.18
N GLY A 264 -9.36 2.10 -14.82
CA GLY A 264 -8.36 2.57 -15.77
C GLY A 264 -6.99 2.82 -15.13
N ASP A 265 -6.94 3.52 -13.98
CA ASP A 265 -5.71 3.73 -13.22
C ASP A 265 -5.13 2.38 -12.75
N PHE A 266 -6.01 1.47 -12.31
CA PHE A 266 -5.67 0.12 -11.92
C PHE A 266 -4.98 -0.65 -13.03
N CYS A 267 -5.56 -0.67 -14.23
CA CYS A 267 -4.97 -1.31 -15.42
C CYS A 267 -3.62 -0.68 -15.80
N LYS A 268 -3.52 0.65 -15.78
CA LYS A 268 -2.28 1.38 -16.10
C LYS A 268 -1.15 1.06 -15.14
N SER A 269 -1.45 0.74 -13.87
CA SER A 269 -0.44 0.30 -12.90
C SER A 269 0.25 -0.99 -13.36
N PHE A 270 -0.52 -2.00 -13.80
CA PHE A 270 0.03 -3.25 -14.31
C PHE A 270 0.76 -3.06 -15.64
N ALA A 271 0.19 -2.29 -16.55
CA ALA A 271 0.85 -1.96 -17.83
C ALA A 271 2.18 -1.19 -17.63
N SER A 272 2.36 -0.53 -16.47
CA SER A 272 3.62 0.10 -16.08
C SER A 272 4.61 -0.85 -15.39
N GLY A 273 4.25 -2.13 -15.21
CA GLY A 273 5.11 -3.17 -14.67
C GLY A 273 4.89 -3.50 -13.19
N ALA A 274 3.77 -3.10 -12.59
CA ALA A 274 3.40 -3.54 -11.25
C ALA A 274 3.00 -5.03 -11.25
N ASP A 275 3.32 -5.73 -10.17
CA ASP A 275 2.86 -7.10 -9.88
C ASP A 275 1.58 -7.11 -9.04
N ALA A 276 1.42 -6.06 -8.24
CA ALA A 276 0.23 -5.80 -7.43
C ALA A 276 0.08 -4.31 -7.18
N VAL A 277 -1.04 -3.91 -6.63
CA VAL A 277 -1.27 -2.53 -6.21
C VAL A 277 -1.68 -2.46 -4.75
N MET A 278 -1.33 -1.35 -4.08
CA MET A 278 -1.86 -1.00 -2.77
C MET A 278 -2.84 0.16 -2.92
N ILE A 279 -4.08 -0.02 -2.46
CA ILE A 279 -5.13 0.98 -2.59
C ILE A 279 -5.72 1.38 -1.24
N GLY A 280 -5.97 2.67 -1.07
CA GLY A 280 -6.56 3.25 0.15
C GLY A 280 -7.94 3.85 -0.12
N THR A 281 -8.01 4.96 -0.83
CA THR A 281 -9.25 5.73 -1.03
C THR A 281 -10.40 4.92 -1.60
N PRO A 282 -10.26 4.09 -2.66
CA PRO A 282 -11.37 3.28 -3.15
C PRO A 282 -11.92 2.32 -2.09
N LEU A 283 -11.05 1.72 -1.27
CA LEU A 283 -11.47 0.85 -0.16
C LEU A 283 -12.12 1.64 0.98
N ALA A 284 -11.60 2.83 1.31
CA ALA A 284 -12.21 3.72 2.31
C ALA A 284 -13.64 4.17 1.93
N GLN A 285 -14.00 4.08 0.64
CA GLN A 285 -15.35 4.36 0.13
C GLN A 285 -16.32 3.18 0.26
N THR A 286 -15.85 2.01 0.70
CA THR A 286 -16.73 0.85 0.88
C THR A 286 -17.48 0.93 2.21
N HIS A 287 -18.64 0.28 2.28
CA HIS A 287 -19.45 0.23 3.50
C HIS A 287 -18.77 -0.53 4.64
N GLU A 288 -17.89 -1.46 4.28
CA GLU A 288 -17.11 -2.29 5.21
C GLU A 288 -15.93 -1.55 5.81
N ALA A 289 -15.49 -0.43 5.23
CA ALA A 289 -14.35 0.32 5.71
C ALA A 289 -14.63 0.96 7.08
N PRO A 290 -13.72 0.81 8.06
CA PRO A 290 -13.91 1.31 9.40
C PRO A 290 -14.02 2.85 9.47
N GLY A 291 -13.46 3.57 8.49
CA GLY A 291 -13.52 5.03 8.41
C GLY A 291 -14.87 5.62 8.02
N LYS A 292 -15.87 4.78 7.70
CA LYS A 292 -17.26 5.19 7.42
C LYS A 292 -17.39 6.39 6.46
N GLY A 293 -16.61 6.38 5.37
CA GLY A 293 -16.61 7.44 4.36
C GLY A 293 -15.60 8.56 4.62
N PHE A 294 -14.75 8.39 5.60
CA PHE A 294 -13.55 9.21 5.78
C PHE A 294 -12.28 8.40 5.51
N ASN A 295 -11.23 9.10 5.10
CA ASN A 295 -9.91 8.52 4.93
C ASN A 295 -8.85 9.42 5.57
N TRP A 296 -7.84 8.82 6.20
CA TRP A 296 -6.70 9.55 6.75
C TRP A 296 -5.45 8.68 6.77
N GLY A 297 -4.29 9.33 6.60
CA GLY A 297 -2.99 8.70 6.72
C GLY A 297 -2.61 8.47 8.18
N MET A 298 -1.40 7.95 8.39
CA MET A 298 -0.83 7.86 9.74
C MET A 298 -0.65 9.26 10.31
N ALA A 299 -1.41 9.58 11.37
CA ALA A 299 -1.24 10.80 12.13
C ALA A 299 -0.02 10.64 13.04
N THR A 300 1.02 11.43 12.82
CA THR A 300 2.10 11.53 13.80
C THR A 300 1.78 12.65 14.79
N PRO A 301 2.03 12.48 16.09
CA PRO A 301 1.80 13.52 17.09
C PRO A 301 2.80 14.68 17.01
N ASP A 302 3.63 14.74 15.96
CA ASP A 302 4.61 15.81 15.79
C ASP A 302 3.92 17.12 15.37
N PRO A 303 3.91 18.16 16.24
CA PRO A 303 3.26 19.42 15.94
C PRO A 303 3.92 20.23 14.81
N ALA A 304 5.16 19.92 14.45
CA ALA A 304 5.87 20.57 13.36
C ALA A 304 5.48 20.01 11.97
N LEU A 305 4.83 18.85 11.93
CA LEU A 305 4.34 18.24 10.71
C LEU A 305 2.82 18.15 10.81
N PRO A 306 2.05 18.95 10.07
CA PRO A 306 0.58 18.93 10.07
C PRO A 306 0.07 17.66 9.36
N ARG A 307 0.45 16.49 9.88
CA ARG A 307 -0.05 15.19 9.45
C ARG A 307 -1.17 14.79 10.37
N GLY A 308 -2.35 14.77 9.90
CA GLY A 308 -3.54 14.47 10.68
C GLY A 308 -4.78 14.98 9.97
N THR A 309 -4.66 15.17 8.66
CA THR A 309 -5.78 15.56 7.82
C THR A 309 -6.65 14.35 7.52
N ARG A 310 -7.90 14.45 7.93
CA ARG A 310 -8.95 13.56 7.53
C ARG A 310 -9.63 14.13 6.29
N VAL A 311 -9.79 13.32 5.25
CA VAL A 311 -10.52 13.70 4.04
C VAL A 311 -11.83 12.94 3.94
N SER A 312 -12.92 13.62 3.58
CA SER A 312 -14.19 12.98 3.28
C SER A 312 -14.14 12.37 1.88
N VAL A 313 -14.41 11.08 1.79
CA VAL A 313 -14.41 10.31 0.52
C VAL A 313 -15.80 9.73 0.23
N GLY A 314 -16.70 9.77 1.21
CA GLY A 314 -18.04 9.19 1.17
C GLY A 314 -18.03 7.67 1.32
N SER A 315 -19.11 7.12 1.87
CA SER A 315 -19.39 5.69 1.86
C SER A 315 -20.35 5.42 0.71
N LYS A 316 -19.94 4.66 -0.31
CA LYS A 316 -20.63 4.65 -1.61
C LYS A 316 -21.21 3.29 -2.00
N TRP A 317 -20.44 2.21 -1.79
CA TRP A 317 -20.78 0.86 -2.25
C TRP A 317 -20.15 -0.21 -1.36
N GLY A 318 -20.60 -1.46 -1.53
CA GLY A 318 -20.00 -2.61 -0.87
C GLY A 318 -18.68 -3.03 -1.53
N LEU A 319 -17.82 -3.72 -0.78
CA LEU A 319 -16.53 -4.20 -1.21
C LEU A 319 -16.61 -5.09 -2.47
N ASP A 320 -17.63 -5.95 -2.58
CA ASP A 320 -17.84 -6.79 -3.76
C ASP A 320 -18.12 -5.97 -5.03
N ILE A 321 -18.86 -4.87 -4.91
CA ILE A 321 -19.12 -3.98 -6.04
C ILE A 321 -17.85 -3.29 -6.53
N LEU A 322 -17.00 -2.84 -5.59
CA LEU A 322 -15.70 -2.26 -5.94
C LEU A 322 -14.80 -3.27 -6.67
N LEU A 323 -14.73 -4.50 -6.16
CA LEU A 323 -13.82 -5.51 -6.68
C LEU A 323 -14.35 -6.22 -7.94
N ASN A 324 -15.58 -6.74 -7.86
CA ASN A 324 -16.13 -7.69 -8.83
C ASN A 324 -17.38 -7.19 -9.56
N GLY A 325 -17.97 -6.08 -9.13
CA GLY A 325 -19.20 -5.53 -9.74
C GLY A 325 -20.47 -6.28 -9.32
N PRO A 326 -21.54 -6.15 -10.11
CA PRO A 326 -21.63 -5.40 -11.36
C PRO A 326 -21.55 -3.89 -11.17
N SER A 327 -20.97 -3.19 -12.17
CA SER A 327 -20.92 -1.72 -12.13
C SER A 327 -22.30 -1.10 -12.34
N SER A 328 -22.64 -0.14 -11.49
CA SER A 328 -23.85 0.70 -11.62
C SER A 328 -23.53 2.11 -12.14
N THR A 329 -22.24 2.43 -12.33
CA THR A 329 -21.73 3.70 -12.84
C THR A 329 -20.84 3.47 -14.04
N SER A 330 -20.62 4.51 -14.86
CA SER A 330 -19.76 4.49 -16.03
C SER A 330 -18.43 5.22 -15.83
N ASP A 331 -18.11 5.60 -14.59
CA ASP A 331 -16.93 6.40 -14.23
C ASP A 331 -15.67 5.57 -13.89
N GLY A 332 -15.78 4.24 -13.98
CA GLY A 332 -14.67 3.30 -13.71
C GLY A 332 -14.35 3.11 -12.22
N THR A 333 -15.18 3.63 -11.30
CA THR A 333 -14.92 3.53 -9.85
C THR A 333 -15.34 2.20 -9.22
N GLN A 334 -15.89 1.30 -10.00
CA GLN A 334 -16.39 -0.03 -9.61
C GLN A 334 -15.81 -1.12 -10.49
N ASN A 335 -15.88 -2.39 -10.02
CA ASN A 335 -15.50 -3.58 -10.77
C ASN A 335 -14.05 -3.57 -11.28
N PHE A 336 -13.10 -3.37 -10.38
CA PHE A 336 -11.68 -3.26 -10.73
C PHE A 336 -11.13 -4.55 -11.35
N MET A 337 -11.56 -5.72 -10.87
CA MET A 337 -11.12 -7.00 -11.42
C MET A 337 -11.70 -7.27 -12.81
N GLY A 338 -12.93 -6.88 -13.05
CA GLY A 338 -13.51 -6.93 -14.40
C GLY A 338 -12.81 -5.98 -15.37
N ALA A 339 -12.47 -4.76 -14.91
CA ALA A 339 -11.69 -3.82 -15.71
C ALA A 339 -10.32 -4.40 -16.08
N LEU A 340 -9.60 -5.02 -15.12
CA LEU A 340 -8.29 -5.63 -15.38
C LEU A 340 -8.38 -6.78 -16.37
N LYS A 341 -9.31 -7.71 -16.16
CA LYS A 341 -9.49 -8.86 -17.08
C LYS A 341 -9.87 -8.41 -18.49
N ASN A 342 -10.74 -7.43 -18.63
CA ASN A 342 -11.09 -6.86 -19.93
C ASN A 342 -9.90 -6.16 -20.59
N CYS A 343 -9.14 -5.37 -19.82
CA CYS A 343 -7.93 -4.72 -20.33
C CYS A 343 -6.91 -5.75 -20.83
N MET A 344 -6.62 -6.78 -20.01
CA MET A 344 -5.75 -7.89 -20.39
C MET A 344 -6.27 -8.61 -21.65
N GLY A 345 -7.59 -8.80 -21.74
CA GLY A 345 -8.23 -9.34 -22.93
C GLY A 345 -7.95 -8.51 -24.19
N PHE A 346 -8.09 -7.18 -24.11
CA PHE A 346 -7.88 -6.28 -25.24
C PHE A 346 -6.41 -6.11 -25.65
N ILE A 347 -5.47 -6.38 -24.77
CA ILE A 347 -4.04 -6.34 -25.09
C ILE A 347 -3.42 -7.73 -25.34
N GLY A 348 -4.22 -8.80 -25.26
CA GLY A 348 -3.76 -10.18 -25.46
C GLY A 348 -2.90 -10.75 -24.34
N ALA A 349 -2.98 -10.21 -23.10
CA ALA A 349 -2.16 -10.64 -21.97
C ALA A 349 -2.82 -11.79 -21.20
N TYR A 350 -2.15 -12.94 -21.11
CA TYR A 350 -2.61 -14.12 -20.36
C TYR A 350 -2.32 -14.03 -18.86
N SER A 351 -1.36 -13.22 -18.43
CA SER A 351 -1.01 -13.01 -17.03
C SER A 351 -0.60 -11.56 -16.80
N ILE A 352 -0.58 -11.14 -15.54
CA ILE A 352 -0.08 -9.82 -15.13
C ILE A 352 1.47 -9.71 -15.17
N LYS A 353 2.16 -10.82 -15.41
CA LYS A 353 3.63 -10.90 -15.55
C LYS A 353 4.06 -10.98 -16.99
#